data_00c7a7f6120318a4860c87e1084bba70
#
_entry.id   00c7a7f6120318a4860c87e1084bba70
#
_cell.length_a   1.000
_cell.length_b   1.000
_cell.length_c   1.000
_cell.angle_alpha   90.00
_cell.angle_beta   90.00
_cell.angle_gamma   90.00
#
_symmetry.space_group_name_H-M   'P 1'
#
loop_
_entity.id
_entity.type
_entity.pdbx_description
1 polymer ?
#
loop_
_entity_poly.entity_id
_entity_poly.type
_entity_poly.pdbx_seq_one_letter_code
_entity_poly.pdbx_strand_id
1 'polypeptide(L)'
;MLFMPFMIPFYQDNGLTLSEISVLKAIYSISIVILEIPSGYLADVLGRKKTLIIGSVLGFIGFFTYSISFGFFGFLIAEIILGFGQSLISGADSAMLYDTLEDLGKKEQYVKYEGRVISVGNLAETIAGIVGGLLVGISLRFPYIAQTVVAFIAIPASISLIEPKRNIAALNFGFKYILKIVKHSLIDNKELRWNILHSSIIGAATLTMATLIVQPYLLQIKIPLFYFGIIWPALNLTVGIISLYAYKIENKLHKTKSLLLISLFIPLGYIVLSQAFTYWGIIILFIFYIFRGFATPVLKDYINQLTDSNIRATVLSVRNFVIRIFFALIGPFVGWYTDNISLQNAILITGIIFLVLAVITYIMQIITIKK
;
A
#
# COMPACT_ATOMS: atom_id res chain seq x y z
N MET A 1 -2.66 -9.90 7.21
CA MET A 1 -3.99 -10.42 6.82
C MET A 1 -3.87 -11.86 6.34
N LEU A 2 -4.74 -12.75 6.82
CA LEU A 2 -4.70 -14.20 6.56
C LEU A 2 -4.83 -14.58 5.08
N PHE A 3 -5.57 -13.83 4.32
CA PHE A 3 -5.92 -14.11 2.92
C PHE A 3 -4.95 -13.48 1.89
N MET A 4 -4.13 -12.51 2.28
CA MET A 4 -3.31 -11.73 1.35
C MET A 4 -2.43 -12.57 0.40
N PRO A 5 -1.77 -13.64 0.86
CA PRO A 5 -0.98 -14.49 -0.03
C PRO A 5 -1.82 -15.26 -1.07
N PHE A 6 -3.12 -15.38 -0.86
CA PHE A 6 -4.04 -16.26 -1.62
C PHE A 6 -5.14 -15.49 -2.34
N MET A 7 -5.03 -14.18 -2.38
CA MET A 7 -6.09 -13.30 -2.88
C MET A 7 -6.44 -13.58 -4.34
N ILE A 8 -5.47 -13.67 -5.22
CA ILE A 8 -5.71 -13.94 -6.65
C ILE A 8 -6.21 -15.38 -6.87
N PRO A 9 -5.57 -16.43 -6.29
CA PRO A 9 -6.13 -17.78 -6.36
C PRO A 9 -7.57 -17.87 -5.91
N PHE A 10 -7.94 -17.17 -4.81
CA PHE A 10 -9.32 -17.15 -4.31
C PHE A 10 -10.32 -16.55 -5.32
N TYR A 11 -9.96 -15.42 -5.93
CA TYR A 11 -10.82 -14.81 -6.95
C TYR A 11 -10.97 -15.70 -8.19
N GLN A 12 -9.88 -16.32 -8.64
CA GLN A 12 -9.89 -17.21 -9.79
C GLN A 12 -10.72 -18.49 -9.51
N ASP A 13 -10.65 -19.04 -8.29
CA ASP A 13 -11.48 -20.16 -7.83
C ASP A 13 -12.98 -19.80 -7.82
N ASN A 14 -13.30 -18.51 -7.68
CA ASN A 14 -14.66 -17.98 -7.80
C ASN A 14 -15.02 -17.51 -9.22
N GLY A 15 -14.24 -17.88 -10.24
CA GLY A 15 -14.52 -17.68 -11.66
C GLY A 15 -14.14 -16.30 -12.21
N LEU A 16 -13.38 -15.48 -11.47
CA LEU A 16 -12.97 -14.17 -11.94
C LEU A 16 -11.69 -14.27 -12.81
N THR A 17 -11.69 -13.50 -13.89
CA THR A 17 -10.49 -13.25 -14.70
C THR A 17 -9.54 -12.26 -14.01
N LEU A 18 -8.29 -12.18 -14.45
CA LEU A 18 -7.35 -11.22 -13.87
C LEU A 18 -7.73 -9.77 -14.21
N SER A 19 -8.40 -9.54 -15.33
CA SER A 19 -9.03 -8.25 -15.68
C SER A 19 -10.03 -7.83 -14.62
N GLU A 20 -10.98 -8.69 -14.28
CA GLU A 20 -12.00 -8.40 -13.27
C GLU A 20 -11.38 -8.16 -11.89
N ILE A 21 -10.40 -8.99 -11.50
CA ILE A 21 -9.66 -8.83 -10.24
C ILE A 21 -8.97 -7.46 -10.19
N SER A 22 -8.29 -7.06 -11.28
CA SER A 22 -7.58 -5.80 -11.34
C SER A 22 -8.51 -4.58 -11.30
N VAL A 23 -9.70 -4.69 -11.90
CA VAL A 23 -10.77 -3.68 -11.80
C VAL A 23 -11.28 -3.57 -10.35
N LEU A 24 -11.53 -4.70 -9.67
CA LEU A 24 -11.91 -4.69 -8.25
C LEU A 24 -10.86 -3.98 -7.37
N LYS A 25 -9.58 -4.27 -7.57
CA LYS A 25 -8.48 -3.60 -6.84
C LYS A 25 -8.33 -2.12 -7.18
N ALA A 26 -8.61 -1.73 -8.42
CA ALA A 26 -8.67 -0.34 -8.82
C ALA A 26 -9.82 0.39 -8.10
N ILE A 27 -11.02 -0.21 -8.07
CA ILE A 27 -12.19 0.34 -7.35
C ILE A 27 -11.92 0.46 -5.86
N TYR A 28 -11.33 -0.55 -5.22
CA TYR A 28 -10.87 -0.47 -3.83
C TYR A 28 -9.95 0.74 -3.60
N SER A 29 -8.95 0.91 -4.47
CA SER A 29 -8.01 2.02 -4.38
C SER A 29 -8.69 3.37 -4.55
N ILE A 30 -9.63 3.49 -5.50
CA ILE A 30 -10.43 4.70 -5.73
C ILE A 30 -11.35 4.98 -4.53
N SER A 31 -11.97 3.94 -3.94
CA SER A 31 -12.83 4.08 -2.75
C SER A 31 -12.07 4.67 -1.56
N ILE A 32 -10.82 4.24 -1.35
CA ILE A 32 -9.96 4.85 -0.32
C ILE A 32 -9.69 6.32 -0.65
N VAL A 33 -9.29 6.60 -1.89
CA VAL A 33 -8.92 7.95 -2.35
C VAL A 33 -10.07 8.95 -2.18
N ILE A 34 -11.28 8.56 -2.55
CA ILE A 34 -12.47 9.43 -2.45
C ILE A 34 -12.73 9.84 -0.99
N LEU A 35 -12.53 8.91 -0.07
CA LEU A 35 -12.81 9.13 1.35
C LEU A 35 -11.57 9.55 2.18
N GLU A 36 -10.36 9.54 1.64
CA GLU A 36 -9.15 9.86 2.40
C GLU A 36 -9.21 11.28 3.00
N ILE A 37 -9.75 12.24 2.25
CA ILE A 37 -9.94 13.61 2.73
C ILE A 37 -11.17 13.72 3.66
N PRO A 38 -12.38 13.22 3.29
CA PRO A 38 -13.53 13.25 4.18
C PRO A 38 -13.31 12.47 5.49
N SER A 39 -12.55 11.36 5.48
CA SER A 39 -12.32 10.55 6.69
C SER A 39 -11.51 11.29 7.76
N GLY A 40 -10.50 12.07 7.36
CA GLY A 40 -9.77 12.94 8.27
C GLY A 40 -10.68 13.96 8.94
N TYR A 41 -11.53 14.63 8.18
CA TYR A 41 -12.53 15.56 8.70
C TYR A 41 -13.54 14.85 9.63
N LEU A 42 -14.03 13.68 9.26
CA LEU A 42 -14.93 12.90 10.11
C LEU A 42 -14.24 12.50 11.43
N ALA A 43 -12.98 12.13 11.40
CA ALA A 43 -12.20 11.82 12.61
C ALA A 43 -12.04 13.07 13.51
N ASP A 44 -11.93 14.24 12.92
CA ASP A 44 -11.88 15.51 13.66
C ASP A 44 -13.22 15.91 14.27
N VAL A 45 -14.33 15.69 13.57
CA VAL A 45 -15.68 16.08 14.01
C VAL A 45 -16.30 15.03 14.94
N LEU A 46 -16.35 13.76 14.53
CA LEU A 46 -17.00 12.69 15.28
C LEU A 46 -16.15 12.20 16.46
N GLY A 47 -14.83 12.33 16.37
CA GLY A 47 -13.86 11.79 17.30
C GLY A 47 -13.06 10.61 16.75
N ARG A 48 -11.82 10.48 17.21
CA ARG A 48 -10.89 9.42 16.78
C ARG A 48 -11.48 8.03 17.07
N LYS A 49 -11.93 7.82 18.32
CA LYS A 49 -12.53 6.56 18.77
C LYS A 49 -13.76 6.16 17.94
N LYS A 50 -14.71 7.07 17.74
CA LYS A 50 -15.93 6.77 16.97
C LYS A 50 -15.59 6.42 15.52
N THR A 51 -14.67 7.14 14.92
CA THR A 51 -14.21 6.88 13.54
C THR A 51 -13.55 5.51 13.42
N LEU A 52 -12.71 5.12 14.40
CA LEU A 52 -12.11 3.78 14.45
C LEU A 52 -13.14 2.67 14.65
N ILE A 53 -14.18 2.88 15.48
CA ILE A 53 -15.28 1.93 15.65
C ILE A 53 -16.02 1.73 14.33
N ILE A 54 -16.41 2.82 13.64
CA ILE A 54 -17.11 2.73 12.35
C ILE A 54 -16.22 2.01 11.31
N GLY A 55 -14.93 2.35 11.24
CA GLY A 55 -13.96 1.70 10.36
C GLY A 55 -13.83 0.20 10.65
N SER A 56 -13.79 -0.20 11.93
CA SER A 56 -13.74 -1.61 12.35
C SER A 56 -15.01 -2.37 11.99
N VAL A 57 -16.19 -1.75 12.16
CA VAL A 57 -17.48 -2.34 11.76
C VAL A 57 -17.54 -2.53 10.24
N LEU A 58 -17.14 -1.54 9.46
CA LEU A 58 -17.05 -1.66 8.00
C LEU A 58 -16.05 -2.75 7.58
N GLY A 59 -14.91 -2.84 8.27
CA GLY A 59 -13.94 -3.91 8.05
C GLY A 59 -14.55 -5.30 8.28
N PHE A 60 -15.29 -5.48 9.38
CA PHE A 60 -16.02 -6.72 9.65
C PHE A 60 -17.06 -7.02 8.57
N ILE A 61 -17.93 -6.05 8.23
CA ILE A 61 -18.97 -6.23 7.20
C ILE A 61 -18.31 -6.57 5.85
N GLY A 62 -17.23 -5.91 5.47
CA GLY A 62 -16.53 -6.17 4.22
C GLY A 62 -15.96 -7.60 4.16
N PHE A 63 -15.27 -8.07 5.20
CA PHE A 63 -14.75 -9.45 5.24
C PHE A 63 -15.86 -10.48 5.36
N PHE A 64 -16.93 -10.19 6.09
CA PHE A 64 -18.13 -11.05 6.13
C PHE A 64 -18.74 -11.18 4.72
N THR A 65 -18.87 -10.06 4.00
CA THR A 65 -19.35 -10.07 2.61
C THR A 65 -18.45 -10.93 1.72
N TYR A 66 -17.12 -10.84 1.84
CA TYR A 66 -16.20 -11.73 1.14
C TYR A 66 -16.43 -13.22 1.46
N SER A 67 -16.73 -13.53 2.71
CA SER A 67 -16.88 -14.92 3.16
C SER A 67 -18.09 -15.62 2.55
N ILE A 68 -19.14 -14.85 2.22
CA ILE A 68 -20.41 -15.39 1.70
C ILE A 68 -20.67 -15.09 0.24
N SER A 69 -19.91 -14.16 -0.37
CA SER A 69 -20.12 -13.73 -1.76
C SER A 69 -19.44 -14.65 -2.77
N PHE A 70 -19.97 -14.59 -3.98
CA PHE A 70 -19.46 -15.26 -5.16
C PHE A 70 -19.51 -14.27 -6.34
N GLY A 71 -18.57 -14.44 -7.30
CA GLY A 71 -18.53 -13.66 -8.50
C GLY A 71 -18.23 -12.16 -8.31
N PHE A 72 -18.17 -11.44 -9.41
CA PHE A 72 -17.67 -10.06 -9.48
C PHE A 72 -18.44 -9.08 -8.59
N PHE A 73 -19.78 -9.06 -8.67
CA PHE A 73 -20.60 -8.05 -7.96
C PHE A 73 -20.57 -8.20 -6.44
N GLY A 74 -20.52 -9.44 -5.93
CA GLY A 74 -20.40 -9.67 -4.49
C GLY A 74 -19.07 -9.15 -3.95
N PHE A 75 -17.96 -9.41 -4.66
CA PHE A 75 -16.64 -8.90 -4.30
C PHE A 75 -16.52 -7.39 -4.51
N LEU A 76 -17.20 -6.82 -5.52
CA LEU A 76 -17.26 -5.38 -5.72
C LEU A 76 -17.83 -4.65 -4.49
N ILE A 77 -18.93 -5.15 -3.95
CA ILE A 77 -19.55 -4.59 -2.74
C ILE A 77 -18.57 -4.69 -1.56
N ALA A 78 -17.93 -5.84 -1.39
CA ALA A 78 -16.95 -6.05 -0.32
C ALA A 78 -15.74 -5.10 -0.45
N GLU A 79 -15.20 -4.90 -1.66
CA GLU A 79 -14.06 -3.98 -1.91
C GLU A 79 -14.42 -2.52 -1.60
N ILE A 80 -15.62 -2.08 -1.99
CA ILE A 80 -16.10 -0.71 -1.68
C ILE A 80 -16.22 -0.52 -0.16
N ILE A 81 -16.84 -1.46 0.53
CA ILE A 81 -17.01 -1.40 2.00
C ILE A 81 -15.65 -1.39 2.70
N LEU A 82 -14.72 -2.27 2.29
CA LEU A 82 -13.36 -2.33 2.85
C LEU A 82 -12.57 -1.07 2.54
N GLY A 83 -12.73 -0.50 1.34
CA GLY A 83 -12.08 0.77 0.97
C GLY A 83 -12.51 1.92 1.87
N PHE A 84 -13.80 2.01 2.16
CA PHE A 84 -14.36 3.00 3.08
C PHE A 84 -13.89 2.76 4.53
N GLY A 85 -13.93 1.52 5.01
CA GLY A 85 -13.42 1.17 6.33
C GLY A 85 -11.94 1.49 6.49
N GLN A 86 -11.11 1.15 5.50
CA GLN A 86 -9.68 1.42 5.52
C GLN A 86 -9.36 2.93 5.52
N SER A 87 -10.10 3.73 4.78
CA SER A 87 -9.94 5.18 4.78
C SER A 87 -10.23 5.80 6.16
N LEU A 88 -11.30 5.35 6.84
CA LEU A 88 -11.63 5.81 8.19
C LEU A 88 -10.56 5.42 9.22
N ILE A 89 -10.02 4.21 9.13
CA ILE A 89 -8.96 3.74 10.04
C ILE A 89 -7.68 4.55 9.81
N SER A 90 -7.20 4.66 8.56
CA SER A 90 -5.95 5.34 8.24
C SER A 90 -5.95 6.82 8.59
N GLY A 91 -7.12 7.47 8.60
CA GLY A 91 -7.28 8.87 9.01
C GLY A 91 -7.30 9.10 10.52
N ALA A 92 -7.52 8.06 11.31
CA ALA A 92 -7.75 8.18 12.75
C ALA A 92 -6.70 7.50 13.65
N ASP A 93 -6.04 6.43 13.20
CA ASP A 93 -5.16 5.59 14.02
C ASP A 93 -3.90 6.32 14.53
N SER A 94 -3.08 6.86 13.65
CA SER A 94 -1.89 7.61 14.03
C SER A 94 -2.22 8.90 14.78
N ALA A 95 -3.34 9.55 14.43
CA ALA A 95 -3.82 10.73 15.15
C ALA A 95 -4.27 10.39 16.57
N MET A 96 -4.98 9.27 16.77
CA MET A 96 -5.38 8.75 18.07
C MET A 96 -4.16 8.53 18.98
N LEU A 97 -3.10 7.90 18.47
CA LEU A 97 -1.86 7.68 19.19
C LEU A 97 -1.19 9.00 19.57
N TYR A 98 -1.10 9.94 18.63
CA TYR A 98 -0.47 11.23 18.84
C TYR A 98 -1.20 12.04 19.93
N ASP A 99 -2.52 12.21 19.78
CA ASP A 99 -3.36 12.97 20.71
C ASP A 99 -3.31 12.34 22.12
N THR A 100 -3.32 10.99 22.21
CA THR A 100 -3.20 10.27 23.49
C THR A 100 -1.85 10.53 24.17
N LEU A 101 -0.75 10.53 23.42
CA LEU A 101 0.57 10.81 23.97
C LEU A 101 0.73 12.27 24.38
N GLU A 102 0.10 13.20 23.68
CA GLU A 102 0.05 14.61 24.05
C GLU A 102 -0.70 14.81 25.37
N ASP A 103 -1.87 14.19 25.55
CA ASP A 103 -2.64 14.21 26.81
C ASP A 103 -1.86 13.65 28.00
N LEU A 104 -1.02 12.65 27.75
CA LEU A 104 -0.16 12.03 28.76
C LEU A 104 1.15 12.81 29.02
N GLY A 105 1.41 13.92 28.33
CA GLY A 105 2.67 14.67 28.40
C GLY A 105 3.89 13.90 27.88
N LYS A 106 3.68 12.96 26.95
CA LYS A 106 4.72 12.06 26.39
C LYS A 106 4.87 12.19 24.88
N LYS A 107 4.57 13.35 24.33
CA LYS A 107 4.58 13.65 22.89
C LYS A 107 5.90 13.28 22.20
N GLU A 108 7.04 13.51 22.88
CA GLU A 108 8.36 13.17 22.35
C GLU A 108 8.56 11.66 22.12
N GLN A 109 7.72 10.82 22.74
CA GLN A 109 7.78 9.38 22.57
C GLN A 109 6.95 8.87 21.37
N TYR A 110 6.31 9.75 20.59
CA TYR A 110 5.45 9.37 19.47
C TYR A 110 6.16 8.43 18.49
N VAL A 111 7.36 8.79 18.02
CA VAL A 111 8.15 7.96 17.08
C VAL A 111 8.41 6.56 17.64
N LYS A 112 8.66 6.44 18.94
CA LYS A 112 8.89 5.15 19.63
C LYS A 112 7.63 4.28 19.61
N TYR A 113 6.47 4.84 19.94
CA TYR A 113 5.21 4.08 19.98
C TYR A 113 4.67 3.78 18.59
N GLU A 114 4.76 4.71 17.64
CA GLU A 114 4.42 4.48 16.24
C GLU A 114 5.28 3.35 15.64
N GLY A 115 6.60 3.36 15.90
CA GLY A 115 7.50 2.27 15.51
C GLY A 115 7.10 0.91 16.11
N ARG A 116 6.59 0.88 17.36
CA ARG A 116 6.07 -0.36 17.97
C ARG A 116 4.80 -0.84 17.29
N VAL A 117 3.86 0.04 16.99
CA VAL A 117 2.62 -0.28 16.28
C VAL A 117 2.94 -0.90 14.91
N ILE A 118 3.85 -0.28 14.14
CA ILE A 118 4.31 -0.80 12.85
C ILE A 118 4.97 -2.18 13.00
N SER A 119 5.84 -2.35 14.01
CA SER A 119 6.57 -3.61 14.24
C SER A 119 5.62 -4.75 14.61
N VAL A 120 4.67 -4.50 15.50
CA VAL A 120 3.64 -5.48 15.90
C VAL A 120 2.74 -5.83 14.72
N GLY A 121 2.35 -4.82 13.91
CA GLY A 121 1.57 -5.02 12.70
C GLY A 121 2.28 -5.93 11.70
N ASN A 122 3.56 -5.70 11.42
CA ASN A 122 4.36 -6.51 10.50
C ASN A 122 4.55 -7.95 11.03
N LEU A 123 4.78 -8.13 12.34
CA LEU A 123 4.87 -9.45 12.96
C LEU A 123 3.54 -10.20 12.84
N ALA A 124 2.43 -9.53 13.14
CA ALA A 124 1.09 -10.08 12.99
C ALA A 124 0.77 -10.46 11.53
N GLU A 125 1.19 -9.64 10.55
CA GLU A 125 1.05 -9.98 9.12
C GLU A 125 1.87 -11.21 8.72
N THR A 126 3.08 -11.33 9.23
CA THR A 126 3.94 -12.51 8.98
C THR A 126 3.29 -13.79 9.52
N ILE A 127 2.83 -13.76 10.78
CA ILE A 127 2.12 -14.90 11.39
C ILE A 127 0.83 -15.21 10.62
N ALA A 128 0.06 -14.17 10.27
CA ALA A 128 -1.17 -14.32 9.51
C ALA A 128 -0.94 -14.98 8.13
N GLY A 129 0.15 -14.64 7.43
CA GLY A 129 0.50 -15.28 6.16
C GLY A 129 0.75 -16.77 6.31
N ILE A 130 1.50 -17.18 7.33
CA ILE A 130 1.82 -18.59 7.62
C ILE A 130 0.53 -19.35 8.02
N VAL A 131 -0.26 -18.79 8.93
CA VAL A 131 -1.54 -19.39 9.35
C VAL A 131 -2.50 -19.50 8.16
N GLY A 132 -2.58 -18.46 7.32
CA GLY A 132 -3.37 -18.49 6.08
C GLY A 132 -2.96 -19.65 5.17
N GLY A 133 -1.65 -19.94 5.05
CA GLY A 133 -1.14 -21.09 4.29
C GLY A 133 -1.64 -22.45 4.79
N LEU A 134 -1.77 -22.61 6.10
CA LEU A 134 -2.36 -23.81 6.69
C LEU A 134 -3.87 -23.88 6.41
N LEU A 135 -4.57 -22.75 6.51
CA LEU A 135 -6.03 -22.68 6.30
C LEU A 135 -6.45 -22.95 4.85
N VAL A 136 -5.62 -22.57 3.88
CA VAL A 136 -5.84 -22.86 2.46
C VAL A 136 -5.88 -24.37 2.18
N GLY A 137 -5.20 -25.18 3.00
CA GLY A 137 -5.31 -26.64 2.92
C GLY A 137 -6.73 -27.17 3.13
N ILE A 138 -7.63 -26.40 3.77
CA ILE A 138 -9.06 -26.73 3.95
C ILE A 138 -9.85 -26.21 2.74
N SER A 139 -9.77 -24.92 2.45
CA SER A 139 -10.31 -24.26 1.25
C SER A 139 -9.73 -22.85 1.08
N LEU A 140 -9.73 -22.33 -0.15
CA LEU A 140 -9.31 -20.94 -0.44
C LEU A 140 -10.21 -19.91 0.25
N ARG A 141 -11.43 -20.25 0.62
CA ARG A 141 -12.38 -19.38 1.35
C ARG A 141 -12.10 -19.31 2.86
N PHE A 142 -11.47 -20.33 3.42
CA PHE A 142 -11.27 -20.42 4.88
C PHE A 142 -10.41 -19.28 5.46
N PRO A 143 -9.34 -18.79 4.81
CA PRO A 143 -8.62 -17.58 5.24
C PRO A 143 -9.50 -16.33 5.33
N TYR A 144 -10.51 -16.16 4.47
CA TYR A 144 -11.44 -15.02 4.51
C TYR A 144 -12.44 -15.15 5.68
N ILE A 145 -12.95 -16.37 5.93
CA ILE A 145 -13.79 -16.65 7.11
C ILE A 145 -13.01 -16.35 8.39
N ALA A 146 -11.79 -16.85 8.51
CA ALA A 146 -10.93 -16.58 9.66
C ALA A 146 -10.60 -15.07 9.79
N GLN A 147 -10.38 -14.37 8.67
CA GLN A 147 -10.17 -12.93 8.67
C GLN A 147 -11.42 -12.17 9.14
N THR A 148 -12.62 -12.66 8.86
CA THR A 148 -13.88 -12.09 9.36
C THR A 148 -13.93 -12.14 10.89
N VAL A 149 -13.51 -13.28 11.49
CA VAL A 149 -13.41 -13.42 12.96
C VAL A 149 -12.40 -12.42 13.53
N VAL A 150 -11.23 -12.28 12.90
CA VAL A 150 -10.21 -11.29 13.32
C VAL A 150 -10.76 -9.87 13.22
N ALA A 151 -11.47 -9.54 12.14
CA ALA A 151 -12.09 -8.23 11.94
C ALA A 151 -13.19 -7.95 12.98
N PHE A 152 -13.96 -8.98 13.38
CA PHE A 152 -14.93 -8.85 14.46
C PHE A 152 -14.27 -8.50 15.80
N ILE A 153 -13.13 -9.10 16.13
CA ILE A 153 -12.38 -8.81 17.37
C ILE A 153 -11.87 -7.35 17.38
N ALA A 154 -11.65 -6.73 16.22
CA ALA A 154 -11.25 -5.33 16.15
C ALA A 154 -12.35 -4.38 16.65
N ILE A 155 -13.64 -4.76 16.61
CA ILE A 155 -14.74 -3.93 17.11
C ILE A 155 -14.67 -3.74 18.63
N PRO A 156 -14.68 -4.76 19.49
CA PRO A 156 -14.55 -4.58 20.92
C PRO A 156 -13.20 -3.93 21.29
N ALA A 157 -12.12 -4.20 20.53
CA ALA A 157 -10.84 -3.53 20.73
C ALA A 157 -10.95 -2.01 20.50
N SER A 158 -11.63 -1.58 19.43
CA SER A 158 -11.85 -0.14 19.17
C SER A 158 -12.79 0.51 20.18
N ILE A 159 -13.79 -0.21 20.69
CA ILE A 159 -14.69 0.25 21.75
C ILE A 159 -13.93 0.47 23.07
N SER A 160 -12.92 -0.33 23.38
CA SER A 160 -12.11 -0.23 24.59
C SER A 160 -11.17 0.99 24.61
N LEU A 161 -10.92 1.63 23.45
CA LEU A 161 -10.10 2.84 23.38
C LEU A 161 -10.72 3.98 24.16
N ILE A 162 -9.89 4.88 24.68
CA ILE A 162 -10.31 6.11 25.36
C ILE A 162 -10.11 7.26 24.40
N GLU A 163 -11.16 8.07 24.19
CA GLU A 163 -11.07 9.26 23.35
C GLU A 163 -10.13 10.28 24.00
N PRO A 164 -9.06 10.74 23.33
CA PRO A 164 -8.18 11.77 23.86
C PRO A 164 -8.88 13.12 23.92
N LYS A 165 -8.42 14.02 24.80
CA LYS A 165 -8.88 15.40 24.86
C LYS A 165 -8.53 16.09 23.54
N ARG A 166 -9.49 16.82 22.97
CA ARG A 166 -9.30 17.50 21.68
C ARG A 166 -9.50 18.99 21.82
N ASN A 167 -8.63 19.75 21.20
CA ASN A 167 -8.82 21.19 21.07
C ASN A 167 -9.57 21.47 19.76
N ILE A 168 -10.91 21.49 19.82
CA ILE A 168 -11.79 21.68 18.65
C ILE A 168 -11.58 23.08 18.02
N ALA A 169 -11.05 24.04 18.77
CA ALA A 169 -10.77 25.40 18.27
C ALA A 169 -9.65 25.46 17.20
N ALA A 170 -8.84 24.40 17.04
CA ALA A 170 -7.77 24.33 16.03
C ALA A 170 -8.26 23.84 14.64
N LEU A 171 -9.55 23.55 14.47
CA LEU A 171 -10.14 22.95 13.26
C LEU A 171 -10.35 23.93 12.08
N ASN A 172 -9.58 25.03 12.01
CA ASN A 172 -9.64 25.95 10.86
C ASN A 172 -8.99 25.47 9.57
N PHE A 173 -8.58 24.17 9.50
CA PHE A 173 -8.05 23.57 8.28
C PHE A 173 -9.18 22.99 7.41
N GLY A 174 -10.03 23.88 6.84
CA GLY A 174 -11.06 23.47 5.93
C GLY A 174 -10.53 22.85 4.63
N PHE A 175 -11.38 22.14 3.91
CA PHE A 175 -11.09 21.51 2.60
C PHE A 175 -10.29 22.40 1.63
N LYS A 176 -10.55 23.72 1.64
CA LYS A 176 -9.79 24.72 0.86
C LYS A 176 -8.30 24.77 1.21
N TYR A 177 -7.92 24.55 2.47
CA TYR A 177 -6.52 24.51 2.88
C TYR A 177 -5.80 23.29 2.33
N ILE A 178 -6.45 22.12 2.38
CA ILE A 178 -5.91 20.88 1.79
C ILE A 178 -5.71 21.06 0.28
N LEU A 179 -6.69 21.60 -0.43
CA LEU A 179 -6.56 21.92 -1.86
C LEU A 179 -5.41 22.88 -2.15
N LYS A 180 -5.16 23.85 -1.26
CA LYS A 180 -3.99 24.74 -1.38
C LYS A 180 -2.69 23.99 -1.25
N ILE A 181 -2.59 23.03 -0.31
CA ILE A 181 -1.39 22.18 -0.15
C ILE A 181 -1.21 21.28 -1.38
N VAL A 182 -2.29 20.65 -1.89
CA VAL A 182 -2.25 19.85 -3.11
C VAL A 182 -1.73 20.68 -4.29
N LYS A 183 -2.29 21.89 -4.48
CA LYS A 183 -1.85 22.83 -5.52
C LYS A 183 -0.37 23.20 -5.34
N HIS A 184 0.03 23.58 -4.14
CA HIS A 184 1.42 23.90 -3.83
C HIS A 184 2.36 22.73 -4.17
N SER A 185 1.99 21.51 -3.77
CA SER A 185 2.83 20.31 -3.93
C SER A 185 2.96 19.83 -5.37
N LEU A 186 1.88 19.96 -6.17
CA LEU A 186 1.85 19.40 -7.54
C LEU A 186 1.96 20.45 -8.64
N ILE A 187 1.76 21.75 -8.34
CA ILE A 187 1.72 22.81 -9.35
C ILE A 187 2.78 23.88 -9.07
N ASP A 188 2.79 24.46 -7.86
CA ASP A 188 3.58 25.65 -7.57
C ASP A 188 5.06 25.33 -7.29
N ASN A 189 5.36 24.24 -6.55
CA ASN A 189 6.72 23.82 -6.21
C ASN A 189 7.20 22.72 -7.18
N LYS A 190 8.07 23.10 -8.12
CA LYS A 190 8.59 22.19 -9.17
C LYS A 190 9.44 21.05 -8.61
N GLU A 191 10.28 21.30 -7.62
CA GLU A 191 11.14 20.27 -7.05
C GLU A 191 10.32 19.25 -6.26
N LEU A 192 9.40 19.72 -5.41
CA LEU A 192 8.50 18.86 -4.65
C LEU A 192 7.60 18.03 -5.57
N ARG A 193 7.05 18.63 -6.63
CA ARG A 193 6.25 17.94 -7.66
C ARG A 193 6.97 16.74 -8.24
N TRP A 194 8.19 16.93 -8.73
CA TRP A 194 8.92 15.85 -9.38
C TRP A 194 9.35 14.76 -8.39
N ASN A 195 9.68 15.13 -7.13
CA ASN A 195 9.92 14.15 -6.07
C ASN A 195 8.65 13.32 -5.75
N ILE A 196 7.48 13.96 -5.67
CA ILE A 196 6.20 13.26 -5.46
C ILE A 196 5.89 12.35 -6.65
N LEU A 197 5.95 12.86 -7.88
CA LEU A 197 5.63 12.06 -9.08
C LEU A 197 6.56 10.86 -9.22
N HIS A 198 7.89 11.06 -9.07
CA HIS A 198 8.85 9.96 -9.12
C HIS A 198 8.59 8.90 -8.04
N SER A 199 8.44 9.34 -6.79
CA SER A 199 8.12 8.46 -5.67
C SER A 199 6.81 7.72 -5.88
N SER A 200 5.81 8.36 -6.51
CA SER A 200 4.51 7.76 -6.79
C SER A 200 4.56 6.73 -7.90
N ILE A 201 5.33 6.97 -8.96
CA ILE A 201 5.52 6.00 -10.05
C ILE A 201 6.22 4.73 -9.52
N ILE A 202 7.30 4.90 -8.75
CA ILE A 202 7.99 3.77 -8.11
C ILE A 202 7.06 3.06 -7.11
N GLY A 203 6.28 3.83 -6.33
CA GLY A 203 5.29 3.28 -5.41
C GLY A 203 4.21 2.47 -6.12
N ALA A 204 3.68 2.98 -7.24
CA ALA A 204 2.70 2.28 -8.08
C ALA A 204 3.30 1.00 -8.70
N ALA A 205 4.54 1.06 -9.20
CA ALA A 205 5.25 -0.12 -9.69
C ALA A 205 5.35 -1.20 -8.61
N THR A 206 5.78 -0.83 -7.39
CA THR A 206 5.90 -1.82 -6.31
C THR A 206 4.55 -2.36 -5.84
N LEU A 207 3.49 -1.54 -5.85
CA LEU A 207 2.13 -1.95 -5.52
C LEU A 207 1.56 -2.91 -6.58
N THR A 208 1.75 -2.60 -7.87
CA THR A 208 1.30 -3.45 -8.99
C THR A 208 1.98 -4.81 -8.95
N MET A 209 3.31 -4.86 -8.75
CA MET A 209 4.05 -6.12 -8.60
C MET A 209 3.46 -6.96 -7.47
N ALA A 210 3.33 -6.37 -6.29
CA ALA A 210 2.85 -7.08 -5.11
C ALA A 210 1.40 -7.56 -5.24
N THR A 211 0.52 -6.76 -5.85
CA THR A 211 -0.92 -7.05 -5.85
C THR A 211 -1.34 -7.92 -7.03
N LEU A 212 -0.79 -7.68 -8.23
CA LEU A 212 -1.31 -8.27 -9.46
C LEU A 212 -0.34 -9.25 -10.15
N ILE A 213 0.94 -9.27 -9.80
CA ILE A 213 1.95 -10.04 -10.55
C ILE A 213 2.52 -11.21 -9.75
N VAL A 214 2.91 -11.01 -8.49
CA VAL A 214 3.59 -12.05 -7.70
C VAL A 214 2.77 -13.36 -7.65
N GLN A 215 1.48 -13.28 -7.34
CA GLN A 215 0.66 -14.49 -7.19
C GLN A 215 0.40 -15.21 -8.54
N PRO A 216 -0.04 -14.53 -9.63
CA PRO A 216 -0.15 -15.18 -10.94
C PRO A 216 1.17 -15.76 -11.43
N TYR A 217 2.28 -15.08 -11.19
CA TYR A 217 3.61 -15.59 -11.51
C TYR A 217 3.90 -16.92 -10.80
N LEU A 218 3.69 -16.99 -9.47
CA LEU A 218 3.88 -18.20 -8.68
C LEU A 218 2.96 -19.35 -9.13
N LEU A 219 1.70 -19.02 -9.50
CA LEU A 219 0.78 -20.01 -10.08
C LEU A 219 1.29 -20.55 -11.42
N GLN A 220 1.78 -19.68 -12.29
CA GLN A 220 2.24 -20.06 -13.63
C GLN A 220 3.49 -20.96 -13.58
N ILE A 221 4.40 -20.73 -12.64
CA ILE A 221 5.56 -21.63 -12.39
C ILE A 221 5.20 -22.84 -11.50
N LYS A 222 3.89 -23.05 -11.25
CA LYS A 222 3.34 -24.22 -10.53
C LYS A 222 3.84 -24.39 -9.10
N ILE A 223 4.06 -23.28 -8.38
CA ILE A 223 4.34 -23.34 -6.93
C ILE A 223 3.06 -23.77 -6.21
N PRO A 224 3.09 -24.81 -5.35
CA PRO A 224 1.93 -25.17 -4.53
C PRO A 224 1.47 -24.02 -3.64
N LEU A 225 0.15 -23.85 -3.49
CA LEU A 225 -0.46 -22.73 -2.75
C LEU A 225 0.07 -22.60 -1.31
N PHE A 226 0.36 -23.69 -0.65
CA PHE A 226 0.94 -23.69 0.70
C PHE A 226 2.20 -22.79 0.79
N TYR A 227 3.07 -22.85 -0.20
CA TYR A 227 4.31 -22.04 -0.22
C TYR A 227 4.05 -20.53 -0.42
N PHE A 228 2.89 -20.12 -0.90
CA PHE A 228 2.52 -18.69 -0.97
C PHE A 228 2.48 -18.08 0.42
N GLY A 229 2.01 -18.86 1.43
CA GLY A 229 2.01 -18.47 2.84
C GLY A 229 3.42 -18.35 3.45
N ILE A 230 4.46 -18.81 2.77
CA ILE A 230 5.87 -18.68 3.18
C ILE A 230 6.57 -17.61 2.34
N ILE A 231 6.45 -17.68 1.01
CA ILE A 231 7.13 -16.76 0.08
C ILE A 231 6.66 -15.31 0.32
N TRP A 232 5.37 -15.09 0.46
CA TRP A 232 4.83 -13.75 0.66
C TRP A 232 5.36 -13.05 1.93
N PRO A 233 5.30 -13.67 3.13
CA PRO A 233 5.93 -13.11 4.32
C PRO A 233 7.44 -12.93 4.18
N ALA A 234 8.15 -13.87 3.54
CA ALA A 234 9.59 -13.76 3.32
C ALA A 234 9.97 -12.56 2.43
N LEU A 235 9.19 -12.31 1.36
CA LEU A 235 9.36 -11.14 0.52
C LEU A 235 9.14 -9.84 1.31
N ASN A 236 8.09 -9.76 2.14
CA ASN A 236 7.81 -8.58 2.95
C ASN A 236 8.85 -8.41 4.08
N LEU A 237 9.33 -9.49 4.68
CA LEU A 237 10.43 -9.46 5.65
C LEU A 237 11.70 -8.89 5.02
N THR A 238 12.01 -9.25 3.77
CA THR A 238 13.13 -8.69 3.01
C THR A 238 13.01 -7.17 2.90
N VAL A 239 11.82 -6.64 2.58
CA VAL A 239 11.56 -5.18 2.59
C VAL A 239 11.84 -4.58 3.95
N GLY A 240 11.35 -5.20 5.03
CA GLY A 240 11.55 -4.73 6.40
C GLY A 240 13.03 -4.65 6.76
N ILE A 241 13.79 -5.73 6.53
CA ILE A 241 15.22 -5.80 6.83
C ILE A 241 16.00 -4.74 6.04
N ILE A 242 15.78 -4.63 4.74
CA ILE A 242 16.51 -3.68 3.90
C ILE A 242 16.16 -2.23 4.28
N SER A 243 14.92 -1.96 4.64
CA SER A 243 14.50 -0.62 5.08
C SER A 243 15.27 -0.13 6.31
N LEU A 244 15.67 -1.02 7.23
CA LEU A 244 16.49 -0.66 8.39
C LEU A 244 17.90 -0.16 8.00
N TYR A 245 18.44 -0.65 6.88
CA TYR A 245 19.76 -0.30 6.39
C TYR A 245 19.73 0.75 5.27
N ALA A 246 18.55 1.17 4.82
CA ALA A 246 18.37 2.07 3.68
C ALA A 246 19.15 3.38 3.83
N TYR A 247 19.16 3.98 5.03
CA TYR A 247 19.90 5.22 5.30
C TYR A 247 21.42 5.04 5.15
N LYS A 248 21.98 3.87 5.55
CA LYS A 248 23.43 3.59 5.40
C LYS A 248 23.81 3.44 3.92
N ILE A 249 22.93 2.83 3.14
CA ILE A 249 23.12 2.64 1.70
C ILE A 249 23.03 3.99 1.01
N GLU A 250 22.02 4.81 1.34
CA GLU A 250 21.81 6.15 0.79
C GLU A 250 22.99 7.09 1.08
N ASN A 251 23.49 7.12 2.31
CA ASN A 251 24.64 7.91 2.71
C ASN A 251 25.92 7.59 1.89
N LYS A 252 26.11 6.32 1.47
CA LYS A 252 27.24 5.91 0.62
C LYS A 252 27.02 6.27 -0.86
N LEU A 253 25.80 6.15 -1.35
CA LEU A 253 25.46 6.34 -2.76
C LEU A 253 25.18 7.79 -3.11
N HIS A 254 24.75 8.59 -2.14
CA HIS A 254 24.20 9.93 -2.29
C HIS A 254 22.95 9.99 -3.17
N LYS A 255 22.18 11.10 -3.08
CA LYS A 255 20.85 11.28 -3.68
C LYS A 255 20.78 10.89 -5.16
N THR A 256 21.69 11.38 -5.99
CA THR A 256 21.65 11.16 -7.45
C THR A 256 21.81 9.69 -7.83
N LYS A 257 22.78 8.99 -7.21
CA LYS A 257 23.00 7.57 -7.50
C LYS A 257 21.87 6.70 -6.94
N SER A 258 21.35 7.03 -5.75
CA SER A 258 20.20 6.34 -5.16
C SER A 258 18.96 6.44 -6.05
N LEU A 259 18.66 7.65 -6.55
CA LEU A 259 17.56 7.87 -7.49
C LEU A 259 17.76 7.08 -8.79
N LEU A 260 18.97 7.09 -9.36
CA LEU A 260 19.29 6.34 -10.58
C LEU A 260 19.08 4.83 -10.39
N LEU A 261 19.61 4.27 -9.30
CA LEU A 261 19.45 2.85 -9.00
C LEU A 261 17.98 2.46 -8.82
N ILE A 262 17.22 3.24 -8.06
CA ILE A 262 15.78 3.00 -7.85
C ILE A 262 15.03 3.06 -9.20
N SER A 263 15.32 4.08 -10.02
CA SER A 263 14.67 4.31 -11.31
C SER A 263 14.92 3.18 -12.32
N LEU A 264 16.06 2.51 -12.24
CA LEU A 264 16.44 1.45 -13.14
C LEU A 264 16.04 0.07 -12.60
N PHE A 265 16.41 -0.27 -11.36
CA PHE A 265 16.28 -1.65 -10.87
C PHE A 265 14.84 -2.05 -10.55
N ILE A 266 13.95 -1.13 -10.15
CA ILE A 266 12.54 -1.46 -9.96
C ILE A 266 11.88 -1.84 -11.28
N PRO A 267 11.92 -1.04 -12.38
CA PRO A 267 11.34 -1.46 -13.65
C PRO A 267 12.10 -2.61 -14.33
N LEU A 268 13.43 -2.68 -14.22
CA LEU A 268 14.22 -3.79 -14.74
C LEU A 268 13.83 -5.13 -14.07
N GLY A 269 13.44 -5.10 -12.80
CA GLY A 269 12.90 -6.28 -12.12
C GLY A 269 11.71 -6.90 -12.83
N TYR A 270 10.81 -6.09 -13.40
CA TYR A 270 9.71 -6.56 -14.26
C TYR A 270 10.24 -7.18 -15.55
N ILE A 271 11.13 -6.46 -16.25
CA ILE A 271 11.64 -6.89 -17.55
C ILE A 271 12.40 -8.22 -17.43
N VAL A 272 13.23 -8.36 -16.41
CA VAL A 272 13.98 -9.61 -16.17
C VAL A 272 13.03 -10.72 -15.73
N LEU A 273 12.05 -10.43 -14.85
CA LEU A 273 11.06 -11.41 -14.41
C LEU A 273 10.23 -11.94 -15.60
N SER A 274 9.91 -11.10 -16.58
CA SER A 274 9.17 -11.51 -17.77
C SER A 274 9.91 -12.54 -18.64
N GLN A 275 11.23 -12.65 -18.51
CA GLN A 275 12.06 -13.63 -19.23
C GLN A 275 12.35 -14.91 -18.42
N ALA A 276 11.99 -14.94 -17.15
CA ALA A 276 12.40 -15.98 -16.20
C ALA A 276 11.19 -16.72 -15.60
N PHE A 277 10.32 -17.34 -16.43
CA PHE A 277 9.20 -18.16 -15.94
C PHE A 277 9.66 -19.53 -15.44
N THR A 278 10.53 -19.50 -14.45
CA THR A 278 11.11 -20.67 -13.79
C THR A 278 11.22 -20.42 -12.30
N TYR A 279 11.62 -21.43 -11.52
CA TYR A 279 11.89 -21.28 -10.09
C TYR A 279 12.97 -20.21 -9.78
N TRP A 280 13.90 -19.95 -10.70
CA TRP A 280 14.91 -18.90 -10.57
C TRP A 280 14.31 -17.48 -10.52
N GLY A 281 13.10 -17.28 -11.08
CA GLY A 281 12.41 -15.99 -10.98
C GLY A 281 12.02 -15.61 -9.56
N ILE A 282 11.94 -16.58 -8.62
CA ILE A 282 11.73 -16.27 -7.20
C ILE A 282 12.92 -15.44 -6.67
N ILE A 283 14.14 -15.71 -7.11
CA ILE A 283 15.33 -14.92 -6.75
C ILE A 283 15.19 -13.49 -7.29
N ILE A 284 14.66 -13.34 -8.52
CA ILE A 284 14.41 -12.02 -9.12
C ILE A 284 13.37 -11.26 -8.29
N LEU A 285 12.33 -11.92 -7.81
CA LEU A 285 11.35 -11.32 -6.88
C LEU A 285 12.03 -10.85 -5.60
N PHE A 286 12.90 -11.64 -4.97
CA PHE A 286 13.65 -11.21 -3.79
C PHE A 286 14.54 -10.00 -4.08
N ILE A 287 15.23 -9.96 -5.22
CA ILE A 287 16.03 -8.81 -5.65
C ILE A 287 15.14 -7.58 -5.82
N PHE A 288 13.98 -7.73 -6.47
CA PHE A 288 12.99 -6.65 -6.59
C PHE A 288 12.55 -6.09 -5.23
N TYR A 289 12.27 -6.98 -4.27
CA TYR A 289 11.84 -6.60 -2.92
C TYR A 289 12.98 -5.97 -2.09
N ILE A 290 14.24 -6.29 -2.36
CA ILE A 290 15.41 -5.56 -1.84
C ILE A 290 15.37 -4.11 -2.30
N PHE A 291 15.22 -3.86 -3.60
CA PHE A 291 15.13 -2.49 -4.14
C PHE A 291 13.87 -1.76 -3.67
N ARG A 292 12.75 -2.44 -3.51
CA ARG A 292 11.54 -1.90 -2.90
C ARG A 292 11.78 -1.45 -1.45
N GLY A 293 12.47 -2.26 -0.65
CA GLY A 293 12.84 -1.96 0.73
C GLY A 293 13.77 -0.76 0.86
N PHE A 294 14.68 -0.59 -0.10
CA PHE A 294 15.54 0.59 -0.19
C PHE A 294 14.76 1.82 -0.66
N ALA A 295 13.96 1.70 -1.72
CA ALA A 295 13.27 2.82 -2.36
C ALA A 295 12.25 3.51 -1.45
N THR A 296 11.48 2.74 -0.68
CA THR A 296 10.35 3.26 0.08
C THR A 296 10.74 4.33 1.11
N PRO A 297 11.70 4.11 2.04
CA PRO A 297 12.10 5.12 3.01
C PRO A 297 12.88 6.26 2.36
N VAL A 298 13.76 5.98 1.40
CA VAL A 298 14.60 6.99 0.74
C VAL A 298 13.75 8.01 -0.02
N LEU A 299 12.78 7.55 -0.82
CA LEU A 299 11.92 8.45 -1.58
C LEU A 299 10.96 9.25 -0.69
N LYS A 300 10.52 8.69 0.44
CA LYS A 300 9.75 9.45 1.44
C LYS A 300 10.61 10.53 2.10
N ASP A 301 11.85 10.20 2.43
CA ASP A 301 12.77 11.15 3.05
C ASP A 301 13.05 12.35 2.15
N TYR A 302 13.29 12.16 0.85
CA TYR A 302 13.49 13.24 -0.11
C TYR A 302 12.27 14.17 -0.24
N ILE A 303 11.06 13.67 -0.08
CA ILE A 303 9.85 14.50 -0.01
C ILE A 303 9.82 15.26 1.33
N ASN A 304 10.13 14.59 2.44
CA ASN A 304 10.12 15.18 3.77
C ASN A 304 11.12 16.33 3.94
N GLN A 305 12.29 16.21 3.30
CA GLN A 305 13.32 17.27 3.31
C GLN A 305 12.86 18.56 2.59
N LEU A 306 11.94 18.44 1.63
CA LEU A 306 11.38 19.56 0.87
C LEU A 306 10.07 20.11 1.45
N THR A 307 9.65 19.57 2.59
CA THR A 307 8.31 19.84 3.11
C THR A 307 8.36 20.29 4.58
N ASP A 308 7.71 21.39 4.87
CA ASP A 308 7.56 21.90 6.24
C ASP A 308 6.84 20.89 7.12
N SER A 309 7.22 20.81 8.39
CA SER A 309 6.65 19.85 9.36
C SER A 309 5.13 19.94 9.46
N ASN A 310 4.56 21.15 9.34
CA ASN A 310 3.12 21.43 9.51
C ASN A 310 2.25 20.82 8.40
N ILE A 311 2.80 20.58 7.21
CA ILE A 311 2.06 20.08 6.04
C ILE A 311 2.56 18.73 5.56
N ARG A 312 3.58 18.16 6.22
CA ARG A 312 4.27 16.91 5.80
C ARG A 312 3.31 15.73 5.67
N ALA A 313 2.42 15.54 6.64
CA ALA A 313 1.42 14.47 6.59
C ALA A 313 0.52 14.60 5.35
N THR A 314 0.03 15.80 5.07
CA THR A 314 -0.81 16.08 3.91
C THR A 314 -0.06 15.84 2.59
N VAL A 315 1.21 16.25 2.50
CA VAL A 315 2.04 16.03 1.29
C VAL A 315 2.29 14.54 1.05
N LEU A 316 2.52 13.75 2.11
CA LEU A 316 2.64 12.30 2.01
C LEU A 316 1.30 11.64 1.62
N SER A 317 0.16 12.19 2.07
CA SER A 317 -1.17 11.75 1.60
C SER A 317 -1.37 12.05 0.12
N VAL A 318 -0.93 13.22 -0.38
CA VAL A 318 -0.93 13.54 -1.82
C VAL A 318 -0.09 12.52 -2.61
N ARG A 319 1.09 12.15 -2.11
CA ARG A 319 1.90 11.09 -2.71
C ARG A 319 1.13 9.75 -2.78
N ASN A 320 0.52 9.33 -1.68
CA ASN A 320 -0.24 8.07 -1.62
C ASN A 320 -1.46 8.10 -2.56
N PHE A 321 -2.14 9.24 -2.64
CA PHE A 321 -3.21 9.48 -3.60
C PHE A 321 -2.72 9.25 -5.04
N VAL A 322 -1.60 9.86 -5.42
CA VAL A 322 -1.03 9.71 -6.77
C VAL A 322 -0.61 8.25 -7.05
N ILE A 323 -0.03 7.54 -6.07
CA ILE A 323 0.27 6.10 -6.19
C ILE A 323 -0.99 5.31 -6.56
N ARG A 324 -2.11 5.56 -5.85
CA ARG A 324 -3.38 4.83 -6.06
C ARG A 324 -4.01 5.14 -7.40
N ILE A 325 -3.89 6.38 -7.87
CA ILE A 325 -4.33 6.77 -9.22
C ILE A 325 -3.54 6.01 -10.29
N PHE A 326 -2.20 6.00 -10.22
CA PHE A 326 -1.39 5.23 -11.17
C PHE A 326 -1.72 3.74 -11.10
N PHE A 327 -1.90 3.18 -9.91
CA PHE A 327 -2.31 1.78 -9.76
C PHE A 327 -3.68 1.50 -10.37
N ALA A 328 -4.66 2.39 -10.14
CA ALA A 328 -6.01 2.24 -10.67
C ALA A 328 -6.08 2.34 -12.21
N LEU A 329 -5.14 3.08 -12.83
CA LEU A 329 -5.04 3.17 -14.29
C LEU A 329 -4.27 1.98 -14.88
N ILE A 330 -3.16 1.59 -14.28
CA ILE A 330 -2.28 0.54 -14.83
C ILE A 330 -2.82 -0.86 -14.50
N GLY A 331 -3.43 -1.05 -13.32
CA GLY A 331 -3.93 -2.35 -12.86
C GLY A 331 -4.88 -3.03 -13.85
N PRO A 332 -5.98 -2.39 -14.28
CA PRO A 332 -6.89 -2.96 -15.27
C PRO A 332 -6.22 -3.29 -16.60
N PHE A 333 -5.26 -2.46 -17.05
CA PHE A 333 -4.46 -2.74 -18.23
C PHE A 333 -3.63 -4.03 -18.07
N VAL A 334 -2.97 -4.21 -16.93
CA VAL A 334 -2.19 -5.44 -16.62
C VAL A 334 -3.10 -6.66 -16.62
N GLY A 335 -4.27 -6.58 -15.98
CA GLY A 335 -5.24 -7.67 -15.96
C GLY A 335 -5.72 -8.04 -17.36
N TRP A 336 -6.20 -7.06 -18.12
CA TRP A 336 -6.68 -7.27 -19.49
C TRP A 336 -5.61 -7.88 -20.40
N TYR A 337 -4.37 -7.36 -20.31
CA TYR A 337 -3.27 -7.84 -21.15
C TYR A 337 -2.88 -9.27 -20.78
N THR A 338 -2.97 -9.64 -19.51
CA THR A 338 -2.71 -11.01 -19.03
C THR A 338 -3.75 -11.98 -19.58
N ASP A 339 -5.03 -11.63 -19.51
CA ASP A 339 -6.13 -12.52 -19.92
C ASP A 339 -6.19 -12.69 -21.45
N ASN A 340 -5.91 -11.63 -22.22
CA ASN A 340 -6.07 -11.65 -23.67
C ASN A 340 -4.80 -12.02 -24.46
N ILE A 341 -3.62 -11.84 -23.84
CA ILE A 341 -2.34 -12.09 -24.51
C ILE A 341 -1.48 -13.06 -23.72
N SER A 342 -0.87 -12.61 -22.61
CA SER A 342 -0.15 -13.46 -21.66
C SER A 342 0.35 -12.67 -20.45
N LEU A 343 0.55 -13.34 -19.31
CA LEU A 343 1.17 -12.77 -18.12
C LEU A 343 2.61 -12.29 -18.42
N GLN A 344 3.36 -13.06 -19.22
CA GLN A 344 4.73 -12.71 -19.60
C GLN A 344 4.80 -11.34 -20.30
N ASN A 345 3.96 -11.14 -21.31
CA ASN A 345 3.91 -9.88 -22.04
C ASN A 345 3.34 -8.74 -21.20
N ALA A 346 2.35 -9.01 -20.32
CA ALA A 346 1.83 -8.03 -19.37
C ALA A 346 2.92 -7.51 -18.44
N ILE A 347 3.75 -8.41 -17.88
CA ILE A 347 4.89 -8.04 -17.02
C ILE A 347 5.91 -7.22 -17.82
N LEU A 348 6.27 -7.64 -19.04
CA LEU A 348 7.24 -6.95 -19.88
C LEU A 348 6.81 -5.51 -20.19
N ILE A 349 5.60 -5.35 -20.72
CA ILE A 349 5.08 -4.02 -21.12
C ILE A 349 4.91 -3.13 -19.90
N THR A 350 4.41 -3.65 -18.79
CA THR A 350 4.31 -2.91 -17.52
C THR A 350 5.68 -2.43 -17.06
N GLY A 351 6.69 -3.28 -17.16
CA GLY A 351 8.09 -2.92 -16.86
C GLY A 351 8.61 -1.79 -17.75
N ILE A 352 8.34 -1.85 -19.06
CA ILE A 352 8.73 -0.81 -20.03
C ILE A 352 8.01 0.52 -19.70
N ILE A 353 6.71 0.49 -19.42
CA ILE A 353 5.94 1.70 -19.04
C ILE A 353 6.54 2.33 -17.80
N PHE A 354 6.78 1.55 -16.74
CA PHE A 354 7.37 2.07 -15.52
C PHE A 354 8.81 2.54 -15.72
N LEU A 355 9.61 1.91 -16.60
CA LEU A 355 10.97 2.35 -16.92
C LEU A 355 10.95 3.73 -17.58
N VAL A 356 10.11 3.92 -18.60
CA VAL A 356 9.97 5.20 -19.30
C VAL A 356 9.54 6.29 -18.33
N LEU A 357 8.50 6.04 -17.52
CA LEU A 357 8.00 7.01 -16.54
C LEU A 357 9.04 7.33 -15.44
N ALA A 358 9.75 6.31 -14.95
CA ALA A 358 10.80 6.49 -13.93
C ALA A 358 11.98 7.29 -14.48
N VAL A 359 12.42 7.01 -15.71
CA VAL A 359 13.53 7.75 -16.35
C VAL A 359 13.14 9.20 -16.63
N ILE A 360 11.94 9.46 -17.16
CA ILE A 360 11.44 10.82 -17.38
C ILE A 360 11.43 11.60 -16.06
N THR A 361 10.85 11.04 -15.01
CA THR A 361 10.76 11.74 -13.72
C THR A 361 12.12 11.89 -13.03
N TYR A 362 13.04 10.94 -13.18
CA TYR A 362 14.43 11.04 -12.74
C TYR A 362 15.13 12.21 -13.43
N ILE A 363 15.07 12.31 -14.76
CA ILE A 363 15.69 13.41 -15.52
C ILE A 363 15.14 14.76 -15.05
N MET A 364 13.81 14.86 -14.89
CA MET A 364 13.18 16.09 -14.45
C MET A 364 13.57 16.49 -13.02
N GLN A 365 13.77 15.51 -12.11
CA GLN A 365 14.34 15.78 -10.77
C GLN A 365 15.76 16.35 -10.86
N ILE A 366 16.64 15.74 -11.66
CA ILE A 366 18.04 16.19 -11.78
C ILE A 366 18.10 17.60 -12.37
N ILE A 367 17.25 17.93 -13.34
CA ILE A 367 17.18 19.28 -13.92
C ILE A 367 16.71 20.30 -12.87
N THR A 368 15.78 19.94 -11.98
CA THR A 368 15.29 20.85 -10.94
C THR A 368 16.24 21.03 -9.77
N ILE A 369 17.08 20.04 -9.46
CA ILE A 369 18.11 20.12 -8.41
C ILE A 369 19.29 21.01 -8.85
N LYS A 370 19.60 21.06 -10.16
CA LYS A 370 20.74 21.84 -10.69
C LYS A 370 20.42 23.31 -10.93
N LYS A 371 19.17 23.72 -10.81
CA LYS A 371 18.72 25.14 -10.87
C LYS A 371 18.51 25.72 -9.48
#